data_a86997b310e3bb2e6e43071ee056fffe
#
_entry.id   a86997b310e3bb2e6e43071ee056fffe
#
_cell.length_a   1.000
_cell.length_b   1.000
_cell.length_c   1.000
_cell.angle_alpha   90.00
_cell.angle_beta   90.00
_cell.angle_gamma   90.00
#
_symmetry.space_group_name_H-M   'P 1'
#
loop_
_entity.id
_entity.type
_entity.pdbx_description
1 polymer ?
#
loop_
_entity_poly.entity_id
_entity_poly.type
_entity_poly.pdbx_seq_one_letter_code
_entity_poly.pdbx_strand_id
1 'polypeptide(L)'
;MNNQYNGHLCIVFALEHYNPLNMIRALGENGINPVYISVKRRYEVATKSKYISELHRVDSVEEGFKLLTELYGHQAEETGKKPYILFSDDKSIGYFDFHYDEWKDKFIAYNAGRNGRINKFMDKYEIQQCAKRHGFNVLDSYVIKKGDSVPADLWYPIITKDISPNSGSWKFDVFVCQNEQELKDAMEKITSPLVMVQHFVDKQNEMALEGYTINKGTEMQIITEMKWKYLIQGYYSPYHDVKMFEDKEMEKKLQAMFEEIGFEGVFEVEFLIGKDGTFYFMETNFRASAWNPT
;
A
#
# COMPACT_ATOMS: atom_id res chain seq x y z
N MET A 1 -14.35 -5.92 26.55
CA MET A 1 -13.07 -6.14 25.82
C MET A 1 -12.31 -4.84 25.82
N ASN A 2 -10.97 -4.87 25.97
CA ASN A 2 -10.16 -3.64 25.91
C ASN A 2 -9.98 -3.24 24.44
N ASN A 3 -10.45 -2.05 24.08
CA ASN A 3 -10.33 -1.50 22.72
C ASN A 3 -9.38 -0.30 22.64
N GLN A 4 -8.53 -0.11 23.65
CA GLN A 4 -7.64 1.03 23.77
C GLN A 4 -6.18 0.61 23.92
N TYR A 5 -5.31 1.45 23.39
CA TYR A 5 -3.87 1.42 23.63
C TYR A 5 -3.44 2.77 24.23
N ASN A 6 -2.87 2.75 25.43
CA ASN A 6 -2.51 3.97 26.19
C ASN A 6 -3.63 5.02 26.30
N GLY A 7 -4.88 4.56 26.39
CA GLY A 7 -6.07 5.42 26.46
C GLY A 7 -6.59 5.92 25.12
N HIS A 8 -5.95 5.60 24.01
CA HIS A 8 -6.43 5.89 22.66
C HIS A 8 -7.27 4.71 22.15
N LEU A 9 -8.48 4.97 21.69
CA LEU A 9 -9.31 3.97 21.03
C LEU A 9 -8.62 3.49 19.75
N CYS A 10 -8.58 2.19 19.51
CA CYS A 10 -8.04 1.60 18.29
C CYS A 10 -9.17 1.22 17.33
N ILE A 11 -9.15 1.75 16.12
CA ILE A 11 -10.13 1.50 15.08
C ILE A 11 -9.40 0.96 13.84
N VAL A 12 -9.81 -0.20 13.35
CA VAL A 12 -9.41 -0.70 12.03
C VAL A 12 -10.46 -0.25 11.03
N PHE A 13 -10.04 0.46 9.98
CA PHE A 13 -10.90 0.92 8.91
C PHE A 13 -10.40 0.33 7.60
N ALA A 14 -11.17 -0.55 6.99
CA ALA A 14 -10.71 -1.24 5.78
C ALA A 14 -11.84 -1.83 4.94
N LEU A 15 -11.53 -2.07 3.66
CA LEU A 15 -12.28 -2.99 2.81
C LEU A 15 -12.23 -4.39 3.41
N GLU A 16 -13.37 -5.08 3.40
CA GLU A 16 -13.47 -6.45 3.92
C GLU A 16 -12.56 -7.41 3.14
N HIS A 17 -11.54 -7.95 3.82
CA HIS A 17 -10.52 -8.82 3.23
C HIS A 17 -9.77 -9.61 4.32
N TYR A 18 -8.76 -10.42 3.94
CA TYR A 18 -7.90 -11.09 4.90
C TYR A 18 -6.84 -10.14 5.53
N ASN A 19 -6.45 -9.04 4.87
CA ASN A 19 -5.50 -8.08 5.44
C ASN A 19 -5.99 -7.48 6.77
N PRO A 20 -7.21 -6.90 6.87
CA PRO A 20 -7.71 -6.42 8.15
C PRO A 20 -7.88 -7.54 9.17
N LEU A 21 -8.18 -8.79 8.76
CA LEU A 21 -8.25 -9.92 9.68
C LEU A 21 -6.91 -10.13 10.42
N ASN A 22 -5.81 -10.07 9.68
CA ASN A 22 -4.48 -10.25 10.27
C ASN A 22 -4.16 -9.12 11.25
N MET A 23 -4.42 -7.87 10.88
CA MET A 23 -4.26 -6.72 11.77
C MET A 23 -5.12 -6.83 13.05
N ILE A 24 -6.39 -7.20 12.91
CA ILE A 24 -7.31 -7.40 14.05
C ILE A 24 -6.81 -8.52 14.98
N ARG A 25 -6.28 -9.60 14.42
CA ARG A 25 -5.68 -10.70 15.20
C ARG A 25 -4.43 -10.25 15.94
N ALA A 26 -3.51 -9.58 15.26
CA ALA A 26 -2.28 -9.08 15.87
C ALA A 26 -2.58 -8.15 17.06
N LEU A 27 -3.52 -7.22 16.90
CA LEU A 27 -4.00 -6.38 18.00
C LEU A 27 -4.62 -7.20 19.14
N GLY A 28 -5.54 -8.12 18.79
CA GLY A 28 -6.28 -8.92 19.76
C GLY A 28 -5.42 -9.88 20.58
N GLU A 29 -4.40 -10.48 19.96
CA GLU A 29 -3.42 -11.35 20.63
C GLU A 29 -2.52 -10.55 21.59
N ASN A 30 -2.37 -9.25 21.35
CA ASN A 30 -1.70 -8.31 22.24
C ASN A 30 -2.66 -7.57 23.19
N GLY A 31 -3.89 -8.05 23.36
CA GLY A 31 -4.86 -7.55 24.33
C GLY A 31 -5.65 -6.32 23.90
N ILE A 32 -5.56 -5.91 22.62
CA ILE A 32 -6.31 -4.79 22.07
C ILE A 32 -7.39 -5.33 21.13
N ASN A 33 -8.66 -5.19 21.51
CA ASN A 33 -9.79 -5.59 20.68
C ASN A 33 -10.32 -4.37 19.92
N PRO A 34 -9.93 -4.12 18.68
CA PRO A 34 -10.27 -2.88 18.00
C PRO A 34 -11.76 -2.79 17.66
N VAL A 35 -12.25 -1.57 17.46
CA VAL A 35 -13.46 -1.31 16.67
C VAL A 35 -13.11 -1.62 15.22
N TYR A 36 -14.02 -2.24 14.49
CA TYR A 36 -13.82 -2.49 13.06
C TYR A 36 -14.91 -1.82 12.22
N ILE A 37 -14.51 -0.87 11.37
CA ILE A 37 -15.35 -0.29 10.33
C ILE A 37 -15.05 -1.04 9.03
N SER A 38 -15.95 -1.94 8.67
CA SER A 38 -15.82 -2.85 7.53
C SER A 38 -16.54 -2.31 6.32
N VAL A 39 -15.79 -1.94 5.29
CA VAL A 39 -16.37 -1.58 3.99
C VAL A 39 -16.64 -2.85 3.20
N LYS A 40 -17.87 -3.04 2.81
CA LYS A 40 -18.41 -4.26 2.21
C LYS A 40 -17.68 -4.72 0.94
N ARG A 41 -17.43 -6.01 0.86
CA ARG A 41 -17.00 -6.73 -0.34
C ARG A 41 -17.85 -7.99 -0.53
N ARG A 42 -17.57 -8.74 -1.60
CA ARG A 42 -18.32 -9.96 -1.94
C ARG A 42 -18.31 -11.04 -0.84
N TYR A 43 -17.20 -11.13 -0.10
CA TYR A 43 -17.03 -12.15 0.95
C TYR A 43 -16.65 -11.47 2.25
N GLU A 44 -17.20 -11.99 3.37
CA GLU A 44 -16.86 -11.57 4.72
C GLU A 44 -15.87 -12.56 5.35
N VAL A 45 -14.72 -12.09 5.76
CA VAL A 45 -13.66 -12.87 6.42
C VAL A 45 -13.27 -12.22 7.74
N ALA A 46 -12.85 -10.95 7.71
CA ALA A 46 -12.35 -10.23 8.89
C ALA A 46 -13.45 -9.96 9.92
N THR A 47 -14.68 -9.70 9.49
CA THR A 47 -15.86 -9.50 10.34
C THR A 47 -16.19 -10.69 11.23
N LYS A 48 -15.59 -11.87 11.00
CA LYS A 48 -15.77 -13.07 11.82
C LYS A 48 -14.75 -13.18 12.97
N SER A 49 -13.82 -12.24 13.10
CA SER A 49 -12.82 -12.28 14.15
C SER A 49 -13.42 -12.11 15.54
N LYS A 50 -13.04 -12.99 16.47
CA LYS A 50 -13.43 -12.91 17.89
C LYS A 50 -12.82 -11.70 18.63
N TYR A 51 -11.83 -11.05 18.03
CA TYR A 51 -11.13 -9.94 18.65
C TYR A 51 -11.76 -8.57 18.37
N ILE A 52 -12.82 -8.49 17.58
CA ILE A 52 -13.54 -7.25 17.33
C ILE A 52 -14.37 -6.88 18.56
N SER A 53 -14.17 -5.68 19.11
CA SER A 53 -14.97 -5.16 20.22
C SER A 53 -16.31 -4.61 19.76
N GLU A 54 -16.33 -3.95 18.61
CA GLU A 54 -17.50 -3.36 17.98
C GLU A 54 -17.34 -3.42 16.47
N LEU A 55 -18.43 -3.72 15.74
CA LEU A 55 -18.41 -3.90 14.29
C LEU A 55 -19.42 -3.00 13.61
N HIS A 56 -18.95 -2.13 12.73
CA HIS A 56 -19.77 -1.34 11.81
C HIS A 56 -19.58 -1.85 10.38
N ARG A 57 -20.70 -2.05 9.67
CA ARG A 57 -20.68 -2.41 8.25
C ARG A 57 -21.20 -1.25 7.43
N VAL A 58 -20.45 -0.88 6.40
CA VAL A 58 -20.79 0.22 5.49
C VAL A 58 -20.63 -0.22 4.03
N ASP A 59 -21.36 0.40 3.13
CA ASP A 59 -21.33 0.03 1.71
C ASP A 59 -20.21 0.74 0.94
N SER A 60 -19.69 1.87 1.46
CA SER A 60 -18.59 2.62 0.82
C SER A 60 -17.59 3.19 1.84
N VAL A 61 -16.41 3.60 1.36
CA VAL A 61 -15.39 4.29 2.18
C VAL A 61 -15.92 5.63 2.66
N GLU A 62 -16.66 6.37 1.82
CA GLU A 62 -17.30 7.65 2.17
C GLU A 62 -18.30 7.51 3.31
N GLU A 63 -19.15 6.49 3.25
CA GLU A 63 -20.11 6.20 4.32
C GLU A 63 -19.39 5.86 5.62
N GLY A 64 -18.32 5.03 5.54
CA GLY A 64 -17.49 4.69 6.68
C GLY A 64 -16.78 5.89 7.29
N PHE A 65 -16.27 6.81 6.48
CA PHE A 65 -15.64 8.04 6.94
C PHE A 65 -16.65 8.96 7.65
N LYS A 66 -17.85 9.08 7.11
CA LYS A 66 -18.94 9.84 7.74
C LYS A 66 -19.33 9.24 9.08
N LEU A 67 -19.56 7.92 9.14
CA LEU A 67 -19.87 7.19 10.37
C LEU A 67 -18.75 7.35 11.40
N LEU A 68 -17.49 7.17 11.01
CA LEU A 68 -16.32 7.37 11.87
C LEU A 68 -16.32 8.76 12.49
N THR A 69 -16.56 9.79 11.68
CA THR A 69 -16.56 11.19 12.14
C THR A 69 -17.72 11.47 13.10
N GLU A 70 -18.91 10.93 12.82
CA GLU A 70 -20.10 11.09 13.65
C GLU A 70 -19.94 10.41 15.02
N LEU A 71 -19.45 9.17 15.05
CA LEU A 71 -19.37 8.39 16.29
C LEU A 71 -18.13 8.70 17.12
N TYR A 72 -16.99 9.00 16.49
CA TYR A 72 -15.70 9.05 17.19
C TYR A 72 -14.95 10.38 17.02
N GLY A 73 -15.49 11.31 16.20
CA GLY A 73 -14.82 12.58 15.90
C GLY A 73 -14.69 13.53 17.09
N HIS A 74 -15.54 13.38 18.14
CA HIS A 74 -15.52 14.18 19.36
C HIS A 74 -14.73 13.54 20.51
N GLN A 75 -14.20 12.34 20.33
CA GLN A 75 -13.58 11.58 21.42
C GLN A 75 -12.37 12.30 22.02
N ALA A 76 -11.60 13.04 21.21
CA ALA A 76 -10.47 13.83 21.71
C ALA A 76 -10.91 14.93 22.68
N GLU A 77 -12.07 15.54 22.46
CA GLU A 77 -12.67 16.59 23.32
C GLU A 77 -13.16 15.98 24.63
N GLU A 78 -13.76 14.78 24.57
CA GLU A 78 -14.34 14.09 25.73
C GLU A 78 -13.27 13.44 26.63
N THR A 79 -12.24 12.82 26.05
CA THR A 79 -11.26 11.97 26.76
C THR A 79 -9.86 12.56 26.81
N GLY A 80 -9.58 13.61 26.04
CA GLY A 80 -8.21 14.14 25.82
C GLY A 80 -7.35 13.25 24.94
N LYS A 81 -7.92 12.21 24.28
CA LYS A 81 -7.19 11.21 23.49
C LYS A 81 -7.85 11.02 22.12
N LYS A 82 -7.08 11.28 21.04
CA LYS A 82 -7.53 11.01 19.67
C LYS A 82 -7.55 9.50 19.39
N PRO A 83 -8.57 8.93 18.74
CA PRO A 83 -8.53 7.55 18.26
C PRO A 83 -7.40 7.30 17.26
N TYR A 84 -6.81 6.09 17.30
CA TYR A 84 -5.93 5.56 16.26
C TYR A 84 -6.75 4.91 15.16
N ILE A 85 -6.51 5.31 13.90
CA ILE A 85 -7.10 4.69 12.72
C ILE A 85 -6.03 3.92 11.96
N LEU A 86 -6.26 2.63 11.78
CA LEU A 86 -5.35 1.71 11.11
C LEU A 86 -5.96 1.25 9.79
N PHE A 87 -5.17 1.31 8.71
CA PHE A 87 -5.60 0.95 7.36
C PHE A 87 -4.88 -0.29 6.86
N SER A 88 -5.56 -1.08 6.03
CA SER A 88 -4.97 -2.25 5.34
C SER A 88 -5.33 -2.32 3.85
N ASP A 89 -5.83 -1.23 3.28
CA ASP A 89 -6.12 -1.15 1.84
C ASP A 89 -5.93 0.27 1.29
N ASP A 90 -5.64 0.31 -0.02
CA ASP A 90 -5.28 1.54 -0.72
C ASP A 90 -6.46 2.50 -0.91
N LYS A 91 -7.70 1.98 -1.03
CA LYS A 91 -8.88 2.82 -1.21
C LYS A 91 -9.20 3.61 0.06
N SER A 92 -9.13 2.94 1.21
CA SER A 92 -9.38 3.57 2.50
C SER A 92 -8.34 4.65 2.79
N ILE A 93 -7.05 4.33 2.71
CA ILE A 93 -6.02 5.35 2.96
C ILE A 93 -6.02 6.45 1.92
N GLY A 94 -6.28 6.14 0.64
CA GLY A 94 -6.36 7.13 -0.43
C GLY A 94 -7.50 8.13 -0.20
N TYR A 95 -8.66 7.66 0.25
CA TYR A 95 -9.77 8.54 0.62
C TYR A 95 -9.41 9.45 1.79
N PHE A 96 -8.84 8.89 2.87
CA PHE A 96 -8.40 9.67 4.03
C PHE A 96 -7.31 10.69 3.69
N ASP A 97 -6.37 10.35 2.81
CA ASP A 97 -5.33 11.26 2.35
C ASP A 97 -5.91 12.48 1.61
N PHE A 98 -6.94 12.31 0.77
CA PHE A 98 -7.62 13.43 0.13
C PHE A 98 -8.39 14.33 1.10
N HIS A 99 -8.80 13.79 2.25
CA HIS A 99 -9.58 14.48 3.29
C HIS A 99 -8.74 14.79 4.56
N TYR A 100 -7.40 14.83 4.43
CA TYR A 100 -6.49 15.00 5.57
C TYR A 100 -6.87 16.19 6.47
N ASP A 101 -7.18 17.34 5.88
CA ASP A 101 -7.52 18.56 6.63
C ASP A 101 -8.83 18.46 7.42
N GLU A 102 -9.72 17.54 7.07
CA GLU A 102 -11.00 17.33 7.75
C GLU A 102 -10.87 16.50 9.03
N TRP A 103 -9.85 15.63 9.11
CA TRP A 103 -9.72 14.67 10.19
C TRP A 103 -8.44 14.81 11.05
N LYS A 104 -7.41 15.48 10.59
CA LYS A 104 -6.08 15.55 11.27
C LYS A 104 -6.14 16.01 12.72
N ASP A 105 -7.14 16.84 13.08
CA ASP A 105 -7.31 17.31 14.44
C ASP A 105 -8.15 16.38 15.32
N LYS A 106 -8.87 15.42 14.72
CA LYS A 106 -9.78 14.47 15.39
C LYS A 106 -9.14 13.11 15.64
N PHE A 107 -8.29 12.64 14.73
CA PHE A 107 -7.75 11.29 14.71
C PHE A 107 -6.22 11.27 14.62
N ILE A 108 -5.63 10.12 14.95
CA ILE A 108 -4.25 9.77 14.62
C ILE A 108 -4.33 8.68 13.56
N ALA A 109 -3.88 8.98 12.35
CA ALA A 109 -3.93 8.04 11.22
C ALA A 109 -2.71 8.22 10.31
N TYR A 110 -2.49 7.27 9.41
CA TYR A 110 -1.41 7.36 8.42
C TYR A 110 -1.60 8.60 7.57
N ASN A 111 -0.53 9.35 7.38
CA ASN A 111 -0.58 10.62 6.66
C ASN A 111 0.78 11.00 6.05
N ALA A 112 0.77 12.01 5.18
CA ALA A 112 1.97 12.66 4.66
C ALA A 112 1.86 14.20 4.77
N GLY A 113 1.14 14.67 5.80
CA GLY A 113 1.06 16.06 6.24
C GLY A 113 0.23 17.01 5.37
N ARG A 114 -0.40 16.54 4.30
CA ARG A 114 -1.30 17.33 3.45
C ARG A 114 -2.19 16.47 2.55
N ASN A 115 -3.31 17.02 2.11
CA ASN A 115 -4.25 16.38 1.20
C ASN A 115 -3.58 15.89 -0.10
N GLY A 116 -3.87 14.64 -0.48
CA GLY A 116 -3.46 14.03 -1.75
C GLY A 116 -1.99 13.65 -1.87
N ARG A 117 -1.19 13.77 -0.80
CA ARG A 117 0.25 13.49 -0.89
C ARG A 117 0.55 12.00 -0.93
N ILE A 118 -0.13 11.19 -0.16
CA ILE A 118 0.00 9.73 -0.25
C ILE A 118 -0.47 9.27 -1.63
N ASN A 119 -1.63 9.75 -2.09
CA ASN A 119 -2.16 9.42 -3.41
C ASN A 119 -1.18 9.75 -4.55
N LYS A 120 -0.44 10.88 -4.45
CA LYS A 120 0.61 11.19 -5.40
C LYS A 120 1.67 10.08 -5.47
N PHE A 121 2.10 9.53 -4.33
CA PHE A 121 3.14 8.52 -4.28
C PHE A 121 2.61 7.08 -4.37
N MET A 122 1.30 6.88 -4.34
CA MET A 122 0.64 5.64 -4.78
C MET A 122 0.70 5.49 -6.31
N ASP A 123 0.93 6.56 -7.04
CA ASP A 123 1.24 6.51 -8.46
C ASP A 123 2.59 5.82 -8.67
N LYS A 124 2.60 4.72 -9.45
CA LYS A 124 3.79 3.89 -9.64
C LYS A 124 4.93 4.61 -10.33
N TYR A 125 4.62 5.53 -11.23
CA TYR A 125 5.64 6.34 -11.89
C TYR A 125 6.25 7.35 -10.93
N GLU A 126 5.42 8.08 -10.19
CA GLU A 126 5.88 9.10 -9.23
C GLU A 126 6.74 8.50 -8.12
N ILE A 127 6.34 7.35 -7.55
CA ILE A 127 7.12 6.69 -6.49
C ILE A 127 8.44 6.13 -7.01
N GLN A 128 8.48 5.59 -8.24
CA GLN A 128 9.72 5.12 -8.86
C GLN A 128 10.67 6.28 -9.19
N GLN A 129 10.16 7.43 -9.63
CA GLN A 129 11.00 8.63 -9.80
C GLN A 129 11.56 9.12 -8.46
N CYS A 130 10.79 9.05 -7.38
CA CYS A 130 11.26 9.32 -6.03
C CYS A 130 12.38 8.36 -5.63
N ALA A 131 12.16 7.06 -5.76
CA ALA A 131 13.15 6.03 -5.45
C ALA A 131 14.46 6.21 -6.26
N LYS A 132 14.35 6.55 -7.55
CA LYS A 132 15.51 6.84 -8.42
C LYS A 132 16.35 8.02 -7.90
N ARG A 133 15.70 9.09 -7.42
CA ARG A 133 16.41 10.25 -6.80
C ARG A 133 17.19 9.85 -5.55
N HIS A 134 16.70 8.84 -4.80
CA HIS A 134 17.35 8.32 -3.60
C HIS A 134 18.31 7.14 -3.89
N GLY A 135 18.68 6.92 -5.16
CA GLY A 135 19.72 5.98 -5.57
C GLY A 135 19.28 4.51 -5.57
N PHE A 136 17.97 4.25 -5.73
CA PHE A 136 17.47 2.92 -6.06
C PHE A 136 17.51 2.67 -7.56
N ASN A 137 17.80 1.43 -7.95
CA ASN A 137 17.56 1.01 -9.32
C ASN A 137 16.05 0.93 -9.55
N VAL A 138 15.59 1.48 -10.65
CA VAL A 138 14.21 1.37 -11.13
C VAL A 138 14.25 0.87 -12.57
N LEU A 139 13.22 0.18 -13.00
CA LEU A 139 13.10 -0.23 -14.40
C LEU A 139 12.70 0.97 -15.27
N ASP A 140 13.30 1.09 -16.45
CA ASP A 140 12.92 2.13 -17.39
C ASP A 140 11.45 1.98 -17.76
N SER A 141 10.73 3.10 -17.71
CA SER A 141 9.28 3.13 -17.88
C SER A 141 8.83 4.40 -18.57
N TYR A 142 7.72 4.27 -19.30
CA TYR A 142 7.02 5.36 -19.97
C TYR A 142 5.58 5.40 -19.50
N VAL A 143 4.98 6.57 -19.48
CA VAL A 143 3.54 6.74 -19.29
C VAL A 143 2.92 7.06 -20.62
N ILE A 144 2.03 6.21 -21.11
CA ILE A 144 1.34 6.35 -22.39
C ILE A 144 -0.13 6.56 -22.13
N LYS A 145 -0.70 7.61 -22.72
CA LYS A 145 -2.15 7.80 -22.74
C LYS A 145 -2.77 6.91 -23.81
N LYS A 146 -3.90 6.28 -23.51
CA LYS A 146 -4.62 5.47 -24.48
C LYS A 146 -4.97 6.29 -25.72
N GLY A 147 -4.55 5.82 -26.89
CA GLY A 147 -4.71 6.50 -28.18
C GLY A 147 -3.48 7.32 -28.65
N ASP A 148 -2.48 7.51 -27.80
CA ASP A 148 -1.24 8.14 -28.22
C ASP A 148 -0.32 7.16 -28.98
N SER A 149 0.65 7.71 -29.73
CA SER A 149 1.65 6.90 -30.41
C SER A 149 2.60 6.24 -29.41
N VAL A 150 3.00 5.00 -29.70
CA VAL A 150 4.04 4.30 -28.93
C VAL A 150 5.38 5.02 -29.12
N PRO A 151 6.19 5.25 -28.05
CA PRO A 151 7.52 5.81 -28.17
C PRO A 151 8.41 5.00 -29.12
N ALA A 152 9.11 5.68 -30.02
CA ALA A 152 9.94 5.03 -31.04
C ALA A 152 11.21 4.35 -30.49
N ASP A 153 11.64 4.75 -29.29
CA ASP A 153 12.80 4.23 -28.56
C ASP A 153 12.43 3.13 -27.55
N LEU A 154 11.16 2.68 -27.57
CA LEU A 154 10.71 1.60 -26.69
C LEU A 154 11.34 0.28 -27.13
N TRP A 155 12.02 -0.38 -26.19
CA TRP A 155 12.68 -1.66 -26.42
C TRP A 155 11.98 -2.80 -25.67
N TYR A 156 11.84 -3.92 -26.34
CA TYR A 156 11.06 -5.09 -25.90
C TYR A 156 11.96 -6.19 -25.31
N PRO A 157 11.46 -7.07 -24.42
CA PRO A 157 10.07 -7.16 -23.97
C PRO A 157 9.70 -6.09 -22.92
N ILE A 158 8.42 -5.74 -22.91
CA ILE A 158 7.85 -4.77 -21.95
C ILE A 158 6.66 -5.38 -21.20
N ILE A 159 6.29 -4.75 -20.08
CA ILE A 159 5.08 -5.05 -19.32
C ILE A 159 4.23 -3.79 -19.17
N THR A 160 2.92 -3.92 -19.35
CA THR A 160 1.97 -2.85 -19.06
C THR A 160 1.48 -2.95 -17.63
N LYS A 161 1.22 -1.82 -16.99
CA LYS A 161 0.69 -1.73 -15.60
C LYS A 161 -0.22 -0.54 -15.46
N ASP A 162 -1.23 -0.67 -14.60
CA ASP A 162 -1.95 0.49 -14.08
C ASP A 162 -1.00 1.43 -13.33
N ILE A 163 -1.19 2.72 -13.49
CA ILE A 163 -0.37 3.74 -12.83
C ILE A 163 -0.71 3.84 -11.35
N SER A 164 -2.00 3.80 -11.01
CA SER A 164 -2.47 3.96 -9.64
C SER A 164 -3.42 2.81 -9.23
N PRO A 165 -3.38 2.35 -7.98
CA PRO A 165 -4.32 1.35 -7.47
C PRO A 165 -5.77 1.83 -7.44
N ASN A 166 -5.99 3.14 -7.55
CA ASN A 166 -7.31 3.77 -7.59
C ASN A 166 -7.86 3.96 -9.01
N SER A 167 -7.08 3.63 -10.06
CA SER A 167 -7.47 3.68 -11.47
C SER A 167 -7.29 2.32 -12.12
N GLY A 168 -8.19 1.97 -13.06
CA GLY A 168 -8.08 0.73 -13.86
C GLY A 168 -8.65 -0.53 -13.20
N SER A 169 -8.39 -1.66 -13.83
CA SER A 169 -8.96 -2.97 -13.49
C SER A 169 -7.97 -3.93 -12.81
N TRP A 170 -6.96 -3.40 -12.14
CA TRP A 170 -5.91 -4.17 -11.46
C TRP A 170 -5.29 -5.22 -12.42
N LYS A 171 -5.30 -6.50 -12.11
CA LYS A 171 -4.63 -7.54 -12.91
C LYS A 171 -5.09 -7.65 -14.39
N PHE A 172 -6.20 -7.05 -14.76
CA PHE A 172 -6.72 -7.14 -16.14
C PHE A 172 -6.01 -6.22 -17.14
N ASP A 173 -5.26 -5.23 -16.67
CA ASP A 173 -4.51 -4.30 -17.51
C ASP A 173 -2.99 -4.61 -17.53
N VAL A 174 -2.60 -5.83 -17.10
CA VAL A 174 -1.19 -6.29 -17.09
C VAL A 174 -0.95 -7.26 -18.25
N PHE A 175 -0.11 -6.84 -19.20
CA PHE A 175 0.29 -7.62 -20.37
C PHE A 175 1.81 -7.59 -20.53
N VAL A 176 2.40 -8.75 -20.86
CA VAL A 176 3.81 -8.82 -21.31
C VAL A 176 3.79 -8.83 -22.84
N CYS A 177 4.45 -7.84 -23.44
CA CYS A 177 4.47 -7.66 -24.88
C CYS A 177 5.90 -7.85 -25.39
N GLN A 178 6.06 -8.68 -26.44
CA GLN A 178 7.35 -9.00 -27.06
C GLN A 178 7.70 -8.05 -28.21
N ASN A 179 6.72 -7.29 -28.71
CA ASN A 179 6.86 -6.38 -29.85
C ASN A 179 5.77 -5.31 -29.83
N GLU A 180 5.88 -4.34 -30.74
CA GLU A 180 4.96 -3.21 -30.85
C GLU A 180 3.52 -3.64 -31.19
N GLN A 181 3.34 -4.69 -32.00
CA GLN A 181 2.01 -5.17 -32.36
C GLN A 181 1.27 -5.72 -31.13
N GLU A 182 1.97 -6.52 -30.31
CA GLU A 182 1.38 -7.04 -29.06
C GLU A 182 1.05 -5.91 -28.07
N LEU A 183 1.84 -4.84 -28.02
CA LEU A 183 1.52 -3.66 -27.21
C LEU A 183 0.26 -2.96 -27.74
N LYS A 184 0.12 -2.79 -29.05
CA LYS A 184 -1.11 -2.21 -29.65
C LYS A 184 -2.33 -3.03 -29.30
N ASP A 185 -2.25 -4.36 -29.45
CA ASP A 185 -3.33 -5.29 -29.13
C ASP A 185 -3.67 -5.27 -27.61
N ALA A 186 -2.68 -5.08 -26.76
CA ALA A 186 -2.88 -4.91 -25.31
C ALA A 186 -3.57 -3.58 -25.00
N MET A 187 -3.13 -2.47 -25.61
CA MET A 187 -3.71 -1.14 -25.41
C MET A 187 -5.20 -1.07 -25.81
N GLU A 188 -5.66 -1.89 -26.77
CA GLU A 188 -7.08 -2.00 -27.11
C GLU A 188 -7.90 -2.60 -25.95
N LYS A 189 -7.33 -3.57 -25.21
CA LYS A 189 -7.99 -4.30 -24.12
C LYS A 189 -7.93 -3.56 -22.79
N ILE A 190 -6.88 -2.76 -22.58
CA ILE A 190 -6.67 -1.99 -21.35
C ILE A 190 -7.79 -0.97 -21.17
N THR A 191 -8.33 -0.91 -19.96
CA THR A 191 -9.43 0.00 -19.61
C THR A 191 -8.93 1.33 -19.02
N SER A 192 -7.72 1.34 -18.47
CA SER A 192 -7.10 2.52 -17.88
C SER A 192 -6.80 3.60 -18.93
N PRO A 193 -7.09 4.88 -18.67
CA PRO A 193 -6.77 5.98 -19.60
C PRO A 193 -5.27 6.27 -19.71
N LEU A 194 -4.50 5.94 -18.66
CA LEU A 194 -3.05 6.07 -18.59
C LEU A 194 -2.45 4.72 -18.23
N VAL A 195 -1.43 4.32 -18.97
CA VAL A 195 -0.76 3.03 -18.82
C VAL A 195 0.73 3.28 -18.61
N MET A 196 1.30 2.69 -17.56
CA MET A 196 2.74 2.60 -17.43
C MET A 196 3.24 1.41 -18.24
N VAL A 197 4.11 1.67 -19.19
CA VAL A 197 4.84 0.68 -19.96
C VAL A 197 6.25 0.61 -19.41
N GLN A 198 6.67 -0.56 -18.98
CA GLN A 198 7.93 -0.74 -18.27
C GLN A 198 8.72 -1.86 -18.91
N HIS A 199 10.06 -1.75 -18.93
CA HIS A 199 10.91 -2.84 -19.37
C HIS A 199 10.63 -4.11 -18.54
N PHE A 200 10.46 -5.23 -19.24
CA PHE A 200 10.23 -6.52 -18.60
C PHE A 200 11.55 -7.19 -18.24
N VAL A 201 11.77 -7.45 -16.96
CA VAL A 201 12.92 -8.18 -16.45
C VAL A 201 12.49 -9.57 -16.01
N ASP A 202 13.24 -10.57 -16.49
CA ASP A 202 13.08 -11.94 -16.02
C ASP A 202 13.58 -12.04 -14.57
N LYS A 203 12.62 -12.08 -13.65
CA LYS A 203 12.91 -12.05 -12.22
C LYS A 203 13.45 -13.37 -11.70
N GLN A 204 14.42 -13.29 -10.80
CA GLN A 204 14.84 -14.41 -9.97
C GLN A 204 13.98 -14.56 -8.71
N ASN A 205 13.56 -13.43 -8.11
CA ASN A 205 12.72 -13.41 -6.90
C ASN A 205 12.02 -12.07 -6.74
N GLU A 206 11.18 -11.97 -5.73
CA GLU A 206 10.63 -10.73 -5.20
C GLU A 206 10.95 -10.62 -3.72
N MET A 207 11.09 -9.39 -3.25
CA MET A 207 11.34 -9.06 -1.85
C MET A 207 10.37 -7.97 -1.42
N ALA A 208 9.79 -8.13 -0.25
CA ALA A 208 9.05 -7.08 0.43
C ALA A 208 9.72 -6.72 1.76
N LEU A 209 9.72 -5.44 2.07
CA LEU A 209 10.18 -4.89 3.35
C LEU A 209 8.99 -4.26 4.05
N GLU A 210 8.76 -4.63 5.31
CA GLU A 210 7.72 -4.03 6.13
C GLU A 210 8.31 -3.27 7.30
N GLY A 211 7.68 -2.13 7.60
CA GLY A 211 8.13 -1.26 8.66
C GLY A 211 7.14 -0.14 8.94
N TYR A 212 7.61 0.85 9.68
CA TYR A 212 6.86 2.06 9.96
C TYR A 212 7.75 3.30 9.97
N THR A 213 7.12 4.45 9.77
CA THR A 213 7.74 5.77 9.91
C THR A 213 6.95 6.63 10.88
N ILE A 214 7.66 7.54 11.56
CA ILE A 214 7.10 8.59 12.41
C ILE A 214 7.84 9.92 12.14
N ASN A 215 7.36 11.00 12.73
CA ASN A 215 7.98 12.33 12.62
C ASN A 215 8.21 12.74 11.15
N LYS A 216 7.17 12.60 10.31
CA LYS A 216 7.21 12.94 8.87
C LYS A 216 8.29 12.18 8.11
N GLY A 217 8.49 10.91 8.44
CA GLY A 217 9.46 10.03 7.78
C GLY A 217 10.91 10.18 8.23
N THR A 218 11.22 11.10 9.16
CA THR A 218 12.59 11.30 9.67
C THR A 218 13.07 10.18 10.59
N GLU A 219 12.14 9.44 11.18
CA GLU A 219 12.41 8.23 11.95
C GLU A 219 11.72 7.05 11.31
N MET A 220 12.45 5.97 11.07
CA MET A 220 11.96 4.78 10.41
C MET A 220 12.51 3.52 11.06
N GLN A 221 11.70 2.47 11.11
CA GLN A 221 12.16 1.13 11.43
C GLN A 221 11.62 0.14 10.41
N ILE A 222 12.52 -0.60 9.76
CA ILE A 222 12.16 -1.78 8.97
C ILE A 222 12.22 -2.98 9.90
N ILE A 223 11.13 -3.72 9.99
CA ILE A 223 10.97 -4.85 10.90
C ILE A 223 11.39 -6.13 10.20
N THR A 224 10.82 -6.39 9.02
CA THR A 224 10.97 -7.66 8.32
C THR A 224 11.39 -7.47 6.87
N GLU A 225 12.20 -8.43 6.41
CA GLU A 225 12.46 -8.72 5.00
C GLU A 225 11.80 -10.06 4.66
N MET A 226 10.97 -10.05 3.63
CA MET A 226 10.31 -11.24 3.10
C MET A 226 10.76 -11.49 1.68
N LYS A 227 11.12 -12.75 1.38
CA LYS A 227 11.38 -13.22 0.01
C LYS A 227 10.51 -14.41 -0.30
N TRP A 228 10.07 -14.53 -1.55
CA TRP A 228 9.34 -15.71 -1.97
C TRP A 228 10.23 -16.95 -1.91
N LYS A 229 9.75 -17.98 -1.23
CA LYS A 229 10.46 -19.25 -1.14
C LYS A 229 10.45 -20.02 -2.45
N TYR A 230 9.34 -19.95 -3.18
CA TYR A 230 9.15 -20.56 -4.48
C TYR A 230 8.53 -19.57 -5.45
N LEU A 231 9.10 -19.45 -6.64
CA LEU A 231 8.47 -18.70 -7.73
C LEU A 231 7.40 -19.57 -8.40
N ILE A 232 6.19 -19.06 -8.45
CA ILE A 232 5.08 -19.67 -9.19
C ILE A 232 4.72 -18.72 -10.32
N GLN A 233 4.88 -19.18 -11.57
CA GLN A 233 4.59 -18.35 -12.73
C GLN A 233 3.13 -17.90 -12.75
N GLY A 234 2.91 -16.58 -12.79
CA GLY A 234 1.58 -15.97 -12.86
C GLY A 234 0.79 -15.97 -11.55
N TYR A 235 1.38 -16.42 -10.42
CA TYR A 235 0.72 -16.43 -9.11
C TYR A 235 1.63 -15.92 -8.02
N TYR A 236 1.04 -15.50 -6.90
CA TYR A 236 1.79 -15.24 -5.67
C TYR A 236 2.28 -16.54 -5.06
N SER A 237 3.50 -16.53 -4.53
CA SER A 237 3.98 -17.63 -3.71
C SER A 237 3.20 -17.67 -2.39
N PRO A 238 2.66 -18.83 -1.98
CA PRO A 238 2.03 -18.95 -0.66
C PRO A 238 3.03 -19.09 0.48
N TYR A 239 4.32 -19.19 0.16
CA TYR A 239 5.40 -19.39 1.14
C TYR A 239 6.47 -18.33 1.00
N HIS A 240 6.87 -17.77 2.13
CA HIS A 240 7.88 -16.74 2.24
C HIS A 240 8.95 -17.15 3.24
N ASP A 241 10.18 -16.78 2.95
CA ASP A 241 11.26 -16.74 3.93
C ASP A 241 11.25 -15.36 4.56
N VAL A 242 11.03 -15.30 5.88
CA VAL A 242 10.93 -14.05 6.65
C VAL A 242 12.12 -13.96 7.59
N LYS A 243 12.78 -12.82 7.61
CA LYS A 243 13.88 -12.53 8.53
C LYS A 243 13.87 -11.06 8.97
N MET A 244 14.63 -10.77 10.02
CA MET A 244 14.91 -9.38 10.40
C MET A 244 15.69 -8.70 9.28
N PHE A 245 15.37 -7.43 9.02
CA PHE A 245 16.08 -6.64 8.03
C PHE A 245 17.40 -6.09 8.60
N GLU A 246 18.49 -6.20 7.82
CA GLU A 246 19.84 -5.86 8.31
C GLU A 246 20.63 -4.90 7.39
N ASP A 247 20.16 -4.64 6.15
CA ASP A 247 20.87 -3.78 5.18
C ASP A 247 20.74 -2.30 5.54
N LYS A 248 21.76 -1.77 6.21
CA LYS A 248 21.80 -0.37 6.67
C LYS A 248 21.95 0.66 5.56
N GLU A 249 22.50 0.29 4.41
CA GLU A 249 22.61 1.18 3.26
C GLU A 249 21.23 1.37 2.60
N MET A 250 20.49 0.28 2.40
CA MET A 250 19.13 0.31 1.89
C MET A 250 18.21 1.05 2.86
N GLU A 251 18.34 0.81 4.18
CA GLU A 251 17.58 1.48 5.22
C GLU A 251 17.73 3.00 5.14
N LYS A 252 18.97 3.52 5.02
CA LYS A 252 19.24 4.96 4.89
C LYS A 252 18.58 5.57 3.64
N LYS A 253 18.64 4.87 2.50
CA LYS A 253 18.02 5.33 1.27
C LYS A 253 16.49 5.39 1.39
N LEU A 254 15.89 4.37 1.99
CA LEU A 254 14.45 4.32 2.25
C LEU A 254 14.03 5.41 3.23
N GLN A 255 14.79 5.63 4.32
CA GLN A 255 14.50 6.70 5.26
C GLN A 255 14.51 8.06 4.58
N ALA A 256 15.54 8.37 3.78
CA ALA A 256 15.59 9.63 3.03
C ALA A 256 14.43 9.79 2.04
N MET A 257 13.99 8.69 1.42
CA MET A 257 12.82 8.68 0.54
C MET A 257 11.53 8.96 1.33
N PHE A 258 11.32 8.31 2.47
CA PHE A 258 10.15 8.56 3.31
C PHE A 258 10.13 9.96 3.92
N GLU A 259 11.30 10.52 4.26
CA GLU A 259 11.44 11.91 4.70
C GLU A 259 11.03 12.89 3.59
N GLU A 260 11.46 12.67 2.31
CA GLU A 260 10.98 13.47 1.17
C GLU A 260 9.45 13.36 1.03
N ILE A 261 8.88 12.17 1.19
CA ILE A 261 7.42 11.95 1.12
C ILE A 261 6.72 12.64 2.31
N GLY A 262 7.35 12.64 3.48
CA GLY A 262 6.78 13.11 4.74
C GLY A 262 5.78 12.12 5.34
N PHE A 263 5.92 10.82 5.06
CA PHE A 263 4.96 9.80 5.46
C PHE A 263 5.12 9.41 6.93
N GLU A 264 3.98 9.27 7.61
CA GLU A 264 3.86 8.69 8.95
C GLU A 264 2.86 7.54 8.89
N GLY A 265 3.28 6.35 9.27
CA GLY A 265 2.44 5.15 9.27
C GLY A 265 3.21 3.88 8.98
N VAL A 266 2.47 2.79 8.84
CA VAL A 266 2.99 1.47 8.43
C VAL A 266 3.11 1.43 6.91
N PHE A 267 4.18 0.80 6.44
CA PHE A 267 4.44 0.67 5.00
C PHE A 267 4.93 -0.74 4.63
N GLU A 268 4.76 -1.07 3.37
CA GLU A 268 5.43 -2.16 2.69
C GLU A 268 6.13 -1.61 1.45
N VAL A 269 7.40 -1.97 1.24
CA VAL A 269 8.16 -1.62 0.02
C VAL A 269 8.50 -2.89 -0.73
N GLU A 270 8.17 -2.92 -2.02
CA GLU A 270 8.38 -4.09 -2.87
C GLU A 270 9.55 -3.91 -3.83
N PHE A 271 10.36 -4.96 -3.95
CA PHE A 271 11.48 -5.04 -4.89
C PHE A 271 11.37 -6.28 -5.77
N LEU A 272 11.74 -6.13 -7.03
CA LEU A 272 12.02 -7.24 -7.93
C LEU A 272 13.53 -7.53 -7.88
N ILE A 273 13.90 -8.81 -7.82
CA ILE A 273 15.30 -9.26 -7.89
C ILE A 273 15.52 -9.87 -9.26
N GLY A 274 16.38 -9.23 -10.07
CA GLY A 274 16.79 -9.75 -11.37
C GLY A 274 17.68 -10.99 -11.26
N LYS A 275 17.83 -11.73 -12.36
CA LYS A 275 18.73 -12.89 -12.42
C LYS A 275 20.21 -12.57 -12.18
N ASP A 276 20.60 -11.32 -12.39
CA ASP A 276 21.91 -10.76 -12.07
C ASP A 276 22.09 -10.36 -10.61
N GLY A 277 21.05 -10.55 -9.78
CA GLY A 277 21.03 -10.16 -8.37
C GLY A 277 20.70 -8.69 -8.13
N THR A 278 20.41 -7.90 -9.16
CA THR A 278 20.04 -6.50 -9.03
C THR A 278 18.66 -6.36 -8.39
N PHE A 279 18.56 -5.49 -7.38
CA PHE A 279 17.29 -5.12 -6.75
C PHE A 279 16.71 -3.92 -7.48
N TYR A 280 15.51 -4.08 -8.02
CA TYR A 280 14.74 -3.02 -8.65
C TYR A 280 13.57 -2.62 -7.75
N PHE A 281 13.53 -1.36 -7.33
CA PHE A 281 12.40 -0.82 -6.59
C PHE A 281 11.14 -0.84 -7.47
N MET A 282 10.04 -1.35 -6.92
CA MET A 282 8.79 -1.50 -7.66
C MET A 282 7.73 -0.52 -7.20
N GLU A 283 7.34 -0.59 -5.94
CA GLU A 283 6.28 0.24 -5.36
C GLU A 283 6.38 0.33 -3.83
N THR A 284 5.64 1.27 -3.28
CA THR A 284 5.41 1.40 -1.83
C THR A 284 3.91 1.34 -1.57
N ASN A 285 3.51 0.44 -0.70
CA ASN A 285 2.18 0.36 -0.14
C ASN A 285 2.17 1.14 1.19
N PHE A 286 1.42 2.22 1.26
CA PHE A 286 1.35 3.11 2.44
C PHE A 286 0.35 2.59 3.49
N ARG A 287 0.35 1.31 3.72
CA ARG A 287 -0.58 0.61 4.61
C ARG A 287 -0.01 -0.72 5.04
N ALA A 288 -0.67 -1.34 6.04
CA ALA A 288 -0.37 -2.70 6.41
C ALA A 288 -0.67 -3.68 5.27
N SER A 289 0.22 -4.64 5.07
CA SER A 289 0.04 -5.73 4.10
C SER A 289 -0.57 -6.98 4.74
N ALA A 290 -0.74 -8.02 3.92
CA ALA A 290 -1.21 -9.31 4.40
C ALA A 290 -0.21 -10.02 5.33
N TRP A 291 1.04 -9.63 5.29
CA TRP A 291 2.17 -10.28 5.97
C TRP A 291 2.51 -9.65 7.32
N ASN A 292 1.90 -8.51 7.64
CA ASN A 292 2.19 -7.71 8.83
C ASN A 292 2.14 -8.43 10.19
N PRO A 293 1.49 -9.59 10.37
CA PRO A 293 1.50 -10.30 11.64
C PRO A 293 2.54 -11.41 11.75
N THR A 294 3.46 -11.50 10.83
CA THR A 294 4.55 -12.50 10.90
C THR A 294 5.85 -11.95 11.53
#